data_cbfb9c09c4e402391708e58b981ef34e
#
_entry.id   cbfb9c09c4e402391708e58b981ef34e
#
_cell.length_a   1.000
_cell.length_b   1.000
_cell.length_c   1.000
_cell.angle_alpha   90.00
_cell.angle_beta   90.00
_cell.angle_gamma   90.00
#
_symmetry.space_group_name_H-M   'P 1'
#
loop_
_entity.id
_entity.type
_entity.pdbx_description
1 polymer ?
#
loop_
_entity_poly.entity_id
_entity_poly.type
_entity_poly.pdbx_seq_one_letter_code
_entity_poly.pdbx_strand_id
1 'polypeptide(L)'
;MRSGDYRKRTFYRHFYTARAFELIVFGWQLLGKNGSFIVTRFLGLGYAITHPNTIKAIRSNLALLDKENGRFSQACRLIINQAECFSVYGQLASAHTGNVMNLVGEKTGFEHLQSVQARGQGCMLVTGHLGFFELGGLVMAEMGFPVTALTLPEPTNELTAWRADFRAKWGVKTIVIGNDTFSV
;
A
#
# COMPACT_ATOMS: atom_id res chain seq x y z
N MET A 1 -18.35 -19.59 8.73
CA MET A 1 -17.71 -18.37 9.28
C MET A 1 -18.61 -17.18 8.97
N ARG A 2 -19.13 -16.47 9.96
CA ARG A 2 -20.20 -15.47 9.79
C ARG A 2 -19.66 -14.20 9.12
N SER A 3 -20.25 -13.81 7.99
CA SER A 3 -19.92 -12.62 7.18
C SER A 3 -20.29 -11.26 7.82
N GLY A 4 -20.54 -11.24 9.14
CA GLY A 4 -21.22 -10.13 9.81
C GLY A 4 -20.36 -9.04 10.44
N ASP A 5 -19.06 -9.21 10.58
CA ASP A 5 -18.29 -8.37 11.52
C ASP A 5 -17.29 -7.39 10.87
N TYR A 6 -17.18 -7.36 9.55
CA TYR A 6 -16.34 -6.38 8.84
C TYR A 6 -16.93 -4.96 8.81
N ARG A 7 -18.23 -4.81 9.12
CA ARG A 7 -18.95 -3.52 9.03
C ARG A 7 -18.72 -2.55 10.20
N LYS A 8 -18.09 -2.94 11.30
CA LYS A 8 -18.02 -2.12 12.54
C LYS A 8 -16.73 -1.35 12.80
N ARG A 9 -15.80 -1.25 11.85
CA ARG A 9 -14.63 -0.38 12.01
C ARG A 9 -14.89 1.02 11.44
N THR A 10 -15.73 1.78 12.11
CA THR A 10 -16.24 3.09 11.70
C THR A 10 -15.15 4.14 11.45
N PHE A 11 -14.02 4.07 12.13
CA PHE A 11 -12.95 5.08 12.04
C PHE A 11 -12.17 5.01 10.71
N TYR A 12 -11.82 3.83 10.23
CA TYR A 12 -11.12 3.67 8.94
C TYR A 12 -11.95 4.16 7.75
N ARG A 13 -13.26 4.11 7.85
CA ARG A 13 -14.18 4.46 6.79
C ARG A 13 -14.17 5.95 6.43
N HIS A 14 -13.80 6.85 7.38
CA HIS A 14 -13.77 8.30 7.14
C HIS A 14 -12.45 8.77 6.51
N PHE A 15 -11.35 8.12 6.81
CA PHE A 15 -10.03 8.49 6.28
C PHE A 15 -9.59 7.64 5.08
N TYR A 16 -10.20 6.47 4.89
CA TYR A 16 -9.87 5.58 3.79
C TYR A 16 -10.89 5.74 2.66
N THR A 17 -10.84 6.89 2.01
CA THR A 17 -11.75 7.29 0.93
C THR A 17 -10.97 7.82 -0.27
N ALA A 18 -11.57 7.82 -1.46
CA ALA A 18 -10.94 8.40 -2.66
C ALA A 18 -10.54 9.87 -2.42
N ARG A 19 -11.41 10.66 -1.78
CA ARG A 19 -11.13 12.07 -1.42
C ARG A 19 -9.88 12.23 -0.54
N ALA A 20 -9.66 11.32 0.40
CA ALA A 20 -8.44 11.37 1.22
C ALA A 20 -7.19 11.15 0.38
N PHE A 21 -7.22 10.22 -0.59
CA PHE A 21 -6.10 10.01 -1.52
C PHE A 21 -5.91 11.20 -2.46
N GLU A 22 -6.98 11.83 -2.94
CA GLU A 22 -6.90 13.08 -3.72
C GLU A 22 -6.26 14.21 -2.93
N LEU A 23 -6.61 14.37 -1.65
CA LEU A 23 -5.97 15.34 -0.76
C LEU A 23 -4.49 15.03 -0.52
N ILE A 24 -4.11 13.76 -0.44
CA ILE A 24 -2.71 13.35 -0.34
C ILE A 24 -1.94 13.74 -1.61
N VAL A 25 -2.54 13.51 -2.79
CA VAL A 25 -1.96 13.90 -4.08
C VAL A 25 -1.81 15.42 -4.16
N PHE A 26 -2.85 16.17 -3.80
CA PHE A 26 -2.81 17.63 -3.76
C PHE A 26 -1.76 18.14 -2.78
N GLY A 27 -1.71 17.56 -1.57
CA GLY A 27 -0.68 17.90 -0.57
C GLY A 27 0.74 17.65 -1.07
N TRP A 28 0.94 16.55 -1.79
CA TRP A 28 2.23 16.27 -2.43
C TRP A 28 2.59 17.32 -3.48
N GLN A 29 1.65 17.69 -4.34
CA GLN A 29 1.87 18.71 -5.38
C GLN A 29 2.21 20.08 -4.79
N LEU A 30 1.59 20.43 -3.67
CA LEU A 30 1.80 21.72 -2.99
C LEU A 30 3.09 21.77 -2.18
N LEU A 31 3.40 20.72 -1.42
CA LEU A 31 4.48 20.70 -0.42
C LEU A 31 5.76 20.03 -0.93
N GLY A 32 5.67 19.30 -2.04
CA GLY A 32 6.75 18.50 -2.58
C GLY A 32 7.18 17.36 -1.63
N LYS A 33 8.29 16.71 -1.96
CA LYS A 33 8.78 15.52 -1.24
C LYS A 33 8.99 15.80 0.25
N ASN A 34 9.81 16.78 0.57
CA ASN A 34 10.21 17.02 1.96
C ASN A 34 9.04 17.48 2.84
N GLY A 35 8.21 18.39 2.33
CA GLY A 35 7.05 18.88 3.06
C GLY A 35 6.02 17.79 3.33
N SER A 36 5.73 16.95 2.34
CA SER A 36 4.77 15.83 2.50
C SER A 36 5.28 14.81 3.52
N PHE A 37 6.56 14.44 3.50
CA PHE A 37 7.12 13.53 4.51
C PHE A 37 7.09 14.13 5.91
N ILE A 38 7.37 15.42 6.07
CA ILE A 38 7.27 16.10 7.37
C ILE A 38 5.82 16.03 7.89
N VAL A 39 4.84 16.41 7.07
CA VAL A 39 3.43 16.42 7.45
C VAL A 39 2.97 15.01 7.83
N THR A 40 3.26 13.99 7.02
CA THR A 40 2.84 12.61 7.31
C THR A 40 3.51 12.04 8.56
N ARG A 41 4.75 12.41 8.87
CA ARG A 41 5.40 12.06 10.15
C ARG A 41 4.67 12.65 11.35
N PHE A 42 4.32 13.93 11.29
CA PHE A 42 3.55 14.57 12.37
C PHE A 42 2.15 13.97 12.52
N LEU A 43 1.46 13.67 11.41
CA LEU A 43 0.17 12.97 11.43
C LEU A 43 0.29 11.57 12.01
N GLY A 44 1.32 10.82 11.63
CA GLY A 44 1.60 9.49 12.17
C GLY A 44 1.90 9.53 13.67
N LEU A 45 2.68 10.49 14.13
CA LEU A 45 2.99 10.68 15.54
C LEU A 45 1.71 11.08 16.33
N GLY A 46 0.94 12.01 15.81
CA GLY A 46 -0.36 12.40 16.39
C GLY A 46 -1.32 11.23 16.51
N TYR A 47 -1.39 10.39 15.45
CA TYR A 47 -2.17 9.16 15.49
C TYR A 47 -1.67 8.19 16.58
N ALA A 48 -0.36 7.99 16.70
CA ALA A 48 0.22 7.12 17.71
C ALA A 48 -0.14 7.57 19.14
N ILE A 49 -0.14 8.88 19.40
CA ILE A 49 -0.48 9.45 20.71
C ILE A 49 -1.98 9.29 21.01
N THR A 50 -2.83 9.50 20.01
CA THR A 50 -4.30 9.47 20.20
C THR A 50 -4.90 8.07 20.19
N HIS A 51 -4.14 7.04 19.74
CA HIS A 51 -4.60 5.65 19.59
C HIS A 51 -3.78 4.64 20.40
N PRO A 52 -3.77 4.72 21.74
CA PRO A 52 -2.94 3.87 22.60
C PRO A 52 -3.25 2.38 22.44
N ASN A 53 -4.50 2.01 22.12
CA ASN A 53 -4.88 0.62 21.89
C ASN A 53 -4.20 0.05 20.62
N THR A 54 -4.05 0.84 19.56
CA THR A 54 -3.31 0.45 18.36
C THR A 54 -1.84 0.24 18.68
N ILE A 55 -1.23 1.15 19.43
CA ILE A 55 0.16 1.02 19.90
C ILE A 55 0.33 -0.27 20.72
N LYS A 56 -0.59 -0.55 21.64
CA LYS A 56 -0.53 -1.76 22.46
C LYS A 56 -0.59 -3.02 21.59
N ALA A 57 -1.49 -3.07 20.60
CA ALA A 57 -1.60 -4.20 19.68
C ALA A 57 -0.32 -4.40 18.85
N ILE A 58 0.24 -3.32 18.30
CA ILE A 58 1.49 -3.35 17.54
C ILE A 58 2.63 -3.87 18.41
N ARG A 59 2.77 -3.36 19.63
CA ARG A 59 3.81 -3.82 20.57
C ARG A 59 3.68 -5.30 20.89
N SER A 60 2.47 -5.80 21.14
CA SER A 60 2.22 -7.22 21.38
C SER A 60 2.63 -8.08 20.19
N ASN A 61 2.33 -7.64 18.95
CA ASN A 61 2.71 -8.36 17.74
C ASN A 61 4.23 -8.36 17.53
N LEU A 62 4.88 -7.22 17.73
CA LEU A 62 6.34 -7.11 17.61
C LEU A 62 7.07 -7.99 18.65
N ALA A 63 6.55 -8.09 19.86
CA ALA A 63 7.12 -8.91 20.91
C ALA A 63 7.08 -10.42 20.62
N LEU A 64 6.22 -10.86 19.66
CA LEU A 64 6.22 -12.25 19.19
C LEU A 64 7.44 -12.58 18.30
N LEU A 65 8.00 -11.58 17.62
CA LEU A 65 9.19 -11.74 16.79
C LEU A 65 10.46 -11.77 17.67
N ASP A 66 10.53 -10.83 18.60
CA ASP A 66 11.59 -10.72 19.60
C ASP A 66 11.08 -9.87 20.77
N LYS A 67 11.36 -10.29 22.01
CA LYS A 67 10.93 -9.58 23.23
C LYS A 67 11.44 -8.13 23.28
N GLU A 68 12.61 -7.86 22.71
CA GLU A 68 13.16 -6.50 22.61
C GLU A 68 12.42 -5.62 21.59
N ASN A 69 11.75 -6.20 20.61
CA ASN A 69 11.02 -5.48 19.57
C ASN A 69 9.67 -4.88 20.03
N GLY A 70 9.19 -5.22 21.22
CA GLY A 70 7.95 -4.67 21.80
C GLY A 70 8.07 -3.25 22.39
N ARG A 71 9.10 -2.48 22.03
CA ARG A 71 9.31 -1.11 22.56
C ARG A 71 8.30 -0.13 21.97
N PHE A 72 7.91 0.86 22.77
CA PHE A 72 6.99 1.91 22.34
C PHE A 72 7.51 2.68 21.11
N SER A 73 8.81 2.99 21.09
CA SER A 73 9.45 3.71 19.97
C SER A 73 9.36 2.95 18.64
N GLN A 74 9.45 1.63 18.68
CA GLN A 74 9.33 0.79 17.48
C GLN A 74 7.89 0.77 16.96
N ALA A 75 6.90 0.71 17.86
CA ALA A 75 5.50 0.81 17.46
C ALA A 75 5.17 2.17 16.85
N CYS A 76 5.68 3.27 17.42
CA CYS A 76 5.55 4.61 16.83
C CYS A 76 6.23 4.69 15.46
N ARG A 77 7.43 4.13 15.30
CA ARG A 77 8.13 4.09 14.01
C ARG A 77 7.33 3.36 12.95
N LEU A 78 6.68 2.23 13.28
CA LEU A 78 5.81 1.52 12.35
C LEU A 78 4.63 2.38 11.88
N ILE A 79 3.98 3.12 12.78
CA ILE A 79 2.88 4.02 12.42
C ILE A 79 3.39 5.16 11.53
N ILE A 80 4.55 5.74 11.86
CA ILE A 80 5.16 6.80 11.05
C ILE A 80 5.50 6.27 9.65
N ASN A 81 6.14 5.11 9.55
CA ASN A 81 6.46 4.48 8.26
C ASN A 81 5.18 4.21 7.44
N GLN A 82 4.10 3.74 8.09
CA GLN A 82 2.82 3.55 7.42
C GLN A 82 2.23 4.88 6.92
N ALA A 83 2.36 5.96 7.69
CA ALA A 83 1.93 7.29 7.27
C ALA A 83 2.78 7.80 6.08
N GLU A 84 4.08 7.55 6.07
CA GLU A 84 4.97 7.88 4.96
C GLU A 84 4.59 7.17 3.65
N CYS A 85 4.02 5.95 3.71
CA CYS A 85 3.50 5.27 2.53
C CYS A 85 2.43 6.09 1.80
N PHE A 86 1.64 6.90 2.51
CA PHE A 86 0.68 7.82 1.87
C PHE A 86 1.37 8.93 1.06
N SER A 87 2.54 9.43 1.52
CA SER A 87 3.33 10.37 0.72
C SER A 87 3.84 9.74 -0.58
N VAL A 88 4.18 8.44 -0.54
CA VAL A 88 4.58 7.70 -1.75
C VAL A 88 3.42 7.58 -2.74
N TYR A 89 2.18 7.37 -2.27
CA TYR A 89 1.00 7.45 -3.14
C TYR A 89 0.88 8.83 -3.81
N GLY A 90 1.04 9.92 -3.04
CA GLY A 90 1.03 11.28 -3.57
C GLY A 90 2.10 11.49 -4.64
N GLN A 91 3.32 11.01 -4.38
CA GLN A 91 4.43 11.05 -5.32
C GLN A 91 4.11 10.33 -6.63
N LEU A 92 3.68 9.07 -6.54
CA LEU A 92 3.44 8.22 -7.70
C LEU A 92 2.21 8.65 -8.49
N ALA A 93 1.15 9.10 -7.82
CA ALA A 93 -0.04 9.62 -8.49
C ALA A 93 0.25 10.91 -9.27
N SER A 94 1.18 11.76 -8.76
CA SER A 94 1.60 13.00 -9.40
C SER A 94 2.69 12.81 -10.46
N ALA A 95 3.46 11.71 -10.40
CA ALA A 95 4.55 11.44 -11.32
C ALA A 95 4.05 11.03 -12.70
N HIS A 96 4.86 11.28 -13.73
CA HIS A 96 4.70 10.65 -15.04
C HIS A 96 5.29 9.22 -15.00
N THR A 97 4.84 8.35 -15.92
CA THR A 97 5.40 7.00 -16.11
C THR A 97 6.92 7.08 -16.37
N GLY A 98 7.67 6.07 -15.93
CA GLY A 98 9.13 6.01 -16.15
C GLY A 98 9.98 6.39 -14.92
N ASN A 99 9.37 6.71 -13.76
CA ASN A 99 10.10 7.14 -12.56
C ASN A 99 10.02 6.17 -11.37
N VAL A 100 9.28 5.06 -11.49
CA VAL A 100 9.12 4.09 -10.39
C VAL A 100 10.45 3.43 -10.02
N MET A 101 11.28 3.14 -11.02
CA MET A 101 12.59 2.50 -10.83
C MET A 101 13.54 3.32 -9.93
N ASN A 102 13.39 4.64 -9.90
CA ASN A 102 14.21 5.52 -9.07
C ASN A 102 13.86 5.45 -7.57
N LEU A 103 12.73 4.82 -7.24
CA LEU A 103 12.28 4.61 -5.85
C LEU A 103 12.78 3.29 -5.27
N VAL A 104 13.36 2.44 -6.10
CA VAL A 104 13.82 1.10 -5.71
C VAL A 104 15.33 1.08 -5.67
N GLY A 105 15.86 0.67 -4.54
CA GLY A 105 17.30 0.44 -4.37
C GLY A 105 17.74 -0.87 -5.04
N GLU A 106 18.33 -1.76 -4.26
CA GLU A 106 18.77 -3.07 -4.73
C GLU A 106 17.58 -3.96 -5.11
N LYS A 107 17.72 -4.68 -6.21
CA LYS A 107 16.73 -5.62 -6.74
C LYS A 107 17.38 -6.98 -6.92
N THR A 108 16.83 -7.99 -6.26
CA THR A 108 17.29 -9.38 -6.38
C THR A 108 16.14 -10.29 -6.75
N GLY A 109 16.42 -11.43 -7.40
CA GLY A 109 15.43 -12.43 -7.75
C GLY A 109 14.65 -12.18 -9.05
N PHE A 110 14.89 -11.07 -9.76
CA PHE A 110 14.22 -10.79 -11.04
C PHE A 110 14.57 -11.79 -12.14
N GLU A 111 15.72 -12.42 -12.04
CA GLU A 111 16.17 -13.50 -12.95
C GLU A 111 15.17 -14.67 -12.95
N HIS A 112 14.51 -14.96 -11.84
CA HIS A 112 13.47 -15.99 -11.78
C HIS A 112 12.24 -15.60 -12.60
N LEU A 113 11.79 -14.34 -12.52
CA LEU A 113 10.68 -13.84 -13.33
C LEU A 113 11.01 -13.84 -14.82
N GLN A 114 12.20 -13.38 -15.18
CA GLN A 114 12.69 -13.41 -16.58
C GLN A 114 12.74 -14.85 -17.12
N SER A 115 13.20 -15.80 -16.32
CA SER A 115 13.23 -17.21 -16.70
C SER A 115 11.82 -17.79 -16.96
N VAL A 116 10.83 -17.42 -16.14
CA VAL A 116 9.43 -17.83 -16.33
C VAL A 116 8.85 -17.21 -17.60
N GLN A 117 9.09 -15.91 -17.81
CA GLN A 117 8.65 -15.19 -19.01
C GLN A 117 9.26 -15.75 -20.28
N ALA A 118 10.56 -16.07 -20.29
CA ALA A 118 11.26 -16.66 -21.44
C ALA A 118 10.71 -18.02 -21.85
N ARG A 119 10.12 -18.77 -20.91
CA ARG A 119 9.41 -20.04 -21.18
C ARG A 119 7.96 -19.84 -21.62
N GLY A 120 7.46 -18.63 -21.75
CA GLY A 120 6.08 -18.35 -22.08
C GLY A 120 5.09 -18.79 -20.99
N GLN A 121 5.54 -18.94 -19.75
CA GLN A 121 4.74 -19.40 -18.62
C GLN A 121 4.28 -18.20 -17.76
N GLY A 122 3.06 -18.29 -17.22
CA GLY A 122 2.61 -17.40 -16.17
C GLY A 122 3.11 -17.84 -14.79
N CYS A 123 3.14 -16.93 -13.83
CA CYS A 123 3.40 -17.24 -12.43
C CYS A 123 2.47 -16.46 -11.51
N MET A 124 2.24 -17.00 -10.33
CA MET A 124 1.54 -16.33 -9.26
C MET A 124 2.56 -15.81 -8.25
N LEU A 125 2.54 -14.50 -8.01
CA LEU A 125 3.36 -13.86 -6.99
C LEU A 125 2.52 -13.67 -5.74
N VAL A 126 3.03 -14.16 -4.61
CA VAL A 126 2.41 -13.95 -3.30
C VAL A 126 3.33 -13.06 -2.49
N THR A 127 2.79 -11.96 -1.98
CA THR A 127 3.54 -10.99 -1.16
C THR A 127 2.85 -10.70 0.16
N GLY A 128 3.63 -10.43 1.20
CA GLY A 128 3.12 -9.82 2.42
C GLY A 128 2.90 -8.31 2.24
N HIS A 129 2.04 -7.73 3.07
CA HIS A 129 1.84 -6.27 3.10
C HIS A 129 2.98 -5.60 3.90
N LEU A 130 4.20 -5.65 3.37
CA LEU A 130 5.39 -5.08 3.98
C LEU A 130 5.75 -3.76 3.29
N GLY A 131 5.85 -2.68 4.06
CA GLY A 131 6.14 -1.36 3.52
C GLY A 131 5.13 -0.91 2.47
N PHE A 132 5.60 -0.24 1.43
CA PHE A 132 4.78 0.15 0.29
C PHE A 132 4.75 -0.97 -0.76
N PHE A 133 4.02 -2.05 -0.47
CA PHE A 133 3.98 -3.27 -1.31
C PHE A 133 3.45 -3.04 -2.73
N GLU A 134 2.65 -2.01 -2.97
CA GLU A 134 2.16 -1.63 -4.31
C GLU A 134 3.33 -1.37 -5.27
N LEU A 135 4.44 -0.82 -4.76
CA LEU A 135 5.60 -0.49 -5.57
C LEU A 135 6.14 -1.69 -6.35
N GLY A 136 6.09 -2.89 -5.76
CA GLY A 136 6.56 -4.11 -6.43
C GLY A 136 5.84 -4.39 -7.74
N GLY A 137 4.51 -4.27 -7.74
CA GLY A 137 3.69 -4.44 -8.96
C GLY A 137 3.99 -3.39 -10.02
N LEU A 138 4.15 -2.13 -9.60
CA LEU A 138 4.44 -1.02 -10.51
C LEU A 138 5.82 -1.17 -11.15
N VAL A 139 6.84 -1.57 -10.36
CA VAL A 139 8.21 -1.83 -10.85
C VAL A 139 8.22 -2.96 -11.87
N MET A 140 7.54 -4.07 -11.59
CA MET A 140 7.46 -5.18 -12.52
C MET A 140 6.79 -4.77 -13.84
N ALA A 141 5.72 -4.00 -13.78
CA ALA A 141 5.05 -3.49 -14.98
C ALA A 141 5.98 -2.57 -15.80
N GLU A 142 6.72 -1.66 -15.14
CA GLU A 142 7.71 -0.78 -15.79
C GLU A 142 8.86 -1.59 -16.42
N MET A 143 9.22 -2.75 -15.85
CA MET A 143 10.18 -3.68 -16.43
C MET A 143 9.63 -4.51 -17.59
N GLY A 144 8.36 -4.30 -17.99
CA GLY A 144 7.73 -4.99 -19.12
C GLY A 144 7.07 -6.33 -18.77
N PHE A 145 6.92 -6.66 -17.50
CA PHE A 145 6.14 -7.84 -17.11
C PHE A 145 4.63 -7.51 -17.14
N PRO A 146 3.78 -8.39 -17.73
CA PRO A 146 2.33 -8.23 -17.69
C PRO A 146 1.81 -8.55 -16.28
N VAL A 147 1.52 -7.53 -15.48
CA VAL A 147 1.09 -7.68 -14.09
C VAL A 147 -0.42 -7.56 -13.96
N THR A 148 -1.04 -8.52 -13.29
CA THR A 148 -2.45 -8.47 -12.89
C THR A 148 -2.56 -8.60 -11.37
N ALA A 149 -3.06 -7.57 -10.71
CA ALA A 149 -3.31 -7.57 -9.27
C ALA A 149 -4.72 -8.08 -8.96
N LEU A 150 -4.82 -9.11 -8.12
CA LEU A 150 -6.09 -9.58 -7.57
C LEU A 150 -6.34 -8.87 -6.24
N THR A 151 -7.46 -8.19 -6.11
CA THR A 151 -7.78 -7.42 -4.91
C THR A 151 -9.21 -7.66 -4.42
N LEU A 152 -9.43 -7.48 -3.13
CA LEU A 152 -10.77 -7.33 -2.59
C LEU A 152 -11.26 -5.89 -2.84
N PRO A 153 -12.59 -5.65 -2.86
CA PRO A 153 -13.12 -4.31 -2.95
C PRO A 153 -12.71 -3.48 -1.72
N GLU A 154 -12.41 -2.22 -1.96
CA GLU A 154 -12.16 -1.25 -0.91
C GLU A 154 -13.46 -0.90 -0.16
N PRO A 155 -13.39 -0.16 0.97
CA PRO A 155 -14.59 0.22 1.73
C PRO A 155 -15.64 1.01 0.94
N THR A 156 -15.24 1.67 -0.14
CA THR A 156 -16.14 2.36 -1.08
C THR A 156 -15.79 2.03 -2.53
N ASN A 157 -16.80 2.10 -3.40
CA ASN A 157 -16.62 1.87 -4.84
C ASN A 157 -15.69 2.91 -5.46
N GLU A 158 -15.77 4.17 -5.01
CA GLU A 158 -14.93 5.27 -5.48
C GLU A 158 -13.46 5.01 -5.16
N LEU A 159 -13.15 4.49 -3.98
CA LEU A 159 -11.77 4.15 -3.62
C LEU A 159 -11.28 2.92 -4.41
N THR A 160 -12.16 1.95 -4.64
CA THR A 160 -11.84 0.78 -5.47
C THR A 160 -11.46 1.22 -6.88
N ALA A 161 -12.26 2.12 -7.49
CA ALA A 161 -11.99 2.68 -8.80
C ALA A 161 -10.68 3.51 -8.79
N TRP A 162 -10.52 4.41 -7.84
CA TRP A 162 -9.31 5.24 -7.71
C TRP A 162 -8.03 4.39 -7.66
N ARG A 163 -8.03 3.31 -6.89
CA ARG A 163 -6.86 2.41 -6.81
C ARG A 163 -6.63 1.61 -8.08
N ALA A 164 -7.70 1.20 -8.76
CA ALA A 164 -7.58 0.54 -10.05
C ALA A 164 -6.98 1.48 -11.11
N ASP A 165 -7.44 2.72 -11.17
CA ASP A 165 -6.93 3.76 -12.07
C ASP A 165 -5.47 4.11 -11.76
N PHE A 166 -5.13 4.22 -10.46
CA PHE A 166 -3.76 4.43 -10.01
C PHE A 166 -2.83 3.32 -10.52
N ARG A 167 -3.21 2.05 -10.40
CA ARG A 167 -2.43 0.92 -10.90
C ARG A 167 -2.37 0.88 -12.43
N ALA A 168 -3.50 1.15 -13.10
CA ALA A 168 -3.60 1.17 -14.56
C ALA A 168 -2.66 2.21 -15.18
N LYS A 169 -2.50 3.38 -14.55
CA LYS A 169 -1.54 4.41 -14.94
C LYS A 169 -0.11 3.86 -15.08
N TRP A 170 0.23 2.85 -14.29
CA TRP A 170 1.55 2.21 -14.26
C TRP A 170 1.59 0.87 -15.01
N GLY A 171 0.54 0.55 -15.78
CA GLY A 171 0.48 -0.69 -16.57
C GLY A 171 0.07 -1.94 -15.80
N VAL A 172 -0.40 -1.80 -14.55
CA VAL A 172 -0.88 -2.92 -13.75
C VAL A 172 -2.39 -3.07 -13.92
N LYS A 173 -2.85 -4.21 -14.44
CA LYS A 173 -4.27 -4.57 -14.50
C LYS A 173 -4.77 -4.92 -13.11
N THR A 174 -5.98 -4.48 -12.75
CA THR A 174 -6.64 -4.84 -11.50
C THR A 174 -7.88 -5.68 -11.75
N ILE A 175 -8.01 -6.80 -11.03
CA ILE A 175 -9.23 -7.61 -10.96
C ILE A 175 -9.73 -7.55 -9.52
N VAL A 176 -10.92 -7.02 -9.33
CA VAL A 176 -11.58 -6.95 -8.02
C VAL A 176 -12.40 -8.22 -7.83
N ILE A 177 -12.05 -9.00 -6.80
CA ILE A 177 -12.72 -10.26 -6.48
C ILE A 177 -13.92 -9.94 -5.59
N GLY A 178 -15.14 -10.09 -6.11
CA GLY A 178 -16.40 -9.98 -5.36
C GLY A 178 -17.02 -11.34 -5.08
N ASN A 179 -18.12 -11.33 -4.37
CA ASN A 179 -18.89 -12.56 -4.10
C ASN A 179 -19.39 -13.27 -5.37
N ASP A 180 -19.52 -12.53 -6.47
CA ASP A 180 -20.05 -13.04 -7.75
C ASP A 180 -18.93 -13.49 -8.72
N THR A 181 -17.66 -13.32 -8.37
CA THR A 181 -16.52 -13.60 -9.27
C THR A 181 -16.31 -15.11 -9.49
N PHE A 182 -16.83 -15.95 -8.61
CA PHE A 182 -16.73 -17.41 -8.65
C PHE A 182 -18.09 -18.11 -8.78
N SER A 183 -19.18 -17.38 -8.99
CA SER A 183 -20.47 -17.95 -9.32
C SER A 183 -20.51 -18.22 -10.84
N VAL A 184 -20.05 -19.40 -11.23
CA VAL A 184 -20.28 -20.00 -12.55
C VAL A 184 -21.36 -21.05 -12.40
#